data_8a6dc492500afd622f748c6576a56680
#
_entry.id   8a6dc492500afd622f748c6576a56680
#
_cell.length_a   1.000
_cell.length_b   1.000
_cell.length_c   1.000
_cell.angle_alpha   90.00
_cell.angle_beta   90.00
_cell.angle_gamma   90.00
#
_symmetry.space_group_name_H-M   'P 1'
#
loop_
_entity.id
_entity.type
_entity.pdbx_description
1 polymer ?
#
loop_
_entity_poly.entity_id
_entity_poly.type
_entity_poly.pdbx_seq_one_letter_code
_entity_poly.pdbx_strand_id
1 'polypeptide(L)'
;VTAAEIAKAEQLLDEVRRLNRADGLMGLIRSREVTFSSDERSVQRRIDQIRVSLERARWIIRSIEGQRDLIVVNIAGFYLLTLLDGKFVWSTDVITGTPYHKTPVFTDQVRYIEFNPTWTIPPGILRNETLPAIRRDPSYLSRNNMSVVTTSGKIVDPATIDWAATAGKGFPYMIRQEPGTRNALGQVKFIFPNEYMVYLHDT
;
A
#
# COMPACT_ATOMS: atom_id res chain seq x y z
N VAL A 1 -12.91 35.39 -8.87
CA VAL A 1 -11.48 35.08 -8.95
C VAL A 1 -10.77 36.31 -9.46
N THR A 2 -9.90 36.90 -8.67
CA THR A 2 -9.17 38.11 -9.06
C THR A 2 -7.99 37.73 -9.98
N ALA A 3 -7.59 38.65 -10.87
CA ALA A 3 -6.44 38.48 -11.75
C ALA A 3 -5.15 38.12 -10.97
N ALA A 4 -5.03 38.63 -9.73
CA ALA A 4 -3.91 38.34 -8.83
C ALA A 4 -3.89 36.87 -8.33
N GLU A 5 -5.04 36.27 -8.12
CA GLU A 5 -5.15 34.86 -7.71
C GLU A 5 -4.87 33.91 -8.88
N ILE A 6 -5.27 34.28 -10.09
CA ILE A 6 -4.92 33.55 -11.31
C ILE A 6 -3.40 33.61 -11.54
N ALA A 7 -2.79 34.79 -11.45
CA ALA A 7 -1.34 34.95 -11.60
C ALA A 7 -0.56 34.16 -10.55
N LYS A 8 -1.06 34.06 -9.32
CA LYS A 8 -0.43 33.27 -8.25
C LYS A 8 -0.57 31.78 -8.48
N ALA A 9 -1.70 31.31 -9.04
CA ALA A 9 -1.88 29.94 -9.43
C ALA A 9 -0.98 29.56 -10.62
N GLU A 10 -0.80 30.45 -11.59
CA GLU A 10 0.11 30.30 -12.71
C GLU A 10 1.57 30.27 -12.27
N GLN A 11 2.01 31.12 -11.33
CA GLN A 11 3.34 31.06 -10.74
C GLN A 11 3.62 29.72 -10.05
N LEU A 12 2.65 29.19 -9.29
CA LEU A 12 2.77 27.88 -8.65
C LEU A 12 2.81 26.75 -9.68
N LEU A 13 2.04 26.85 -10.75
CA LEU A 13 2.08 25.92 -11.87
C LEU A 13 3.44 25.95 -12.60
N ASP A 14 4.02 27.13 -12.76
CA ASP A 14 5.36 27.26 -13.38
C ASP A 14 6.47 26.78 -12.45
N GLU A 15 6.32 26.93 -11.14
CA GLU A 15 7.24 26.31 -10.18
C GLU A 15 7.12 24.76 -10.21
N VAL A 16 5.89 24.22 -10.28
CA VAL A 16 5.66 22.79 -10.54
C VAL A 16 6.29 22.35 -11.86
N ARG A 17 6.12 23.11 -12.93
CA ARG A 17 6.73 22.83 -14.24
C ARG A 17 8.25 22.92 -14.19
N ARG A 18 8.83 23.79 -13.41
CA ARG A 18 10.28 23.95 -13.24
C ARG A 18 10.89 22.81 -12.44
N LEU A 19 10.22 22.36 -11.37
CA LEU A 19 10.56 21.16 -10.63
C LEU A 19 10.39 19.89 -11.48
N ASN A 20 9.52 19.96 -12.49
CA ASN A 20 9.17 18.91 -13.44
C ASN A 20 10.20 18.70 -14.56
N ARG A 21 11.11 19.62 -14.79
CA ARG A 21 12.20 19.48 -15.78
C ARG A 21 13.33 18.57 -15.33
N ALA A 22 13.34 18.17 -14.06
CA ALA A 22 14.11 17.04 -13.59
C ALA A 22 13.33 15.76 -13.97
N ASP A 23 13.58 15.29 -15.18
CA ASP A 23 12.96 14.20 -15.92
C ASP A 23 12.39 13.04 -15.10
N GLY A 24 11.13 12.73 -15.29
CA GLY A 24 10.52 11.41 -15.09
C GLY A 24 9.42 11.33 -14.04
N LEU A 25 9.61 11.78 -12.81
CA LEU A 25 8.65 11.56 -11.71
C LEU A 25 7.34 12.34 -11.86
N MET A 26 7.38 13.47 -12.53
CA MET A 26 6.26 14.42 -12.64
C MET A 26 5.48 14.35 -13.96
N GLY A 27 5.94 13.59 -14.92
CA GLY A 27 5.19 13.35 -16.18
C GLY A 27 3.84 12.67 -15.92
N LEU A 28 3.74 11.92 -14.82
CA LEU A 28 2.55 11.16 -14.44
C LEU A 28 1.50 11.98 -13.67
N ILE A 29 1.86 13.10 -13.07
CA ILE A 29 0.90 14.00 -12.45
C ILE A 29 0.06 14.75 -13.50
N ARG A 30 0.50 14.72 -14.77
CA ARG A 30 -0.12 15.44 -15.89
C ARG A 30 -1.41 14.85 -16.46
N SER A 31 -1.78 13.62 -16.15
CA SER A 31 -2.82 12.93 -16.92
C SER A 31 -4.25 13.06 -16.36
N ARG A 32 -4.48 13.84 -15.31
CA ARG A 32 -5.84 14.12 -14.85
C ARG A 32 -6.17 15.59 -15.00
N GLU A 33 -7.09 15.90 -15.91
CA GLU A 33 -7.70 17.21 -16.03
C GLU A 33 -8.23 17.66 -14.70
N VAL A 34 -7.66 18.75 -14.15
CA VAL A 34 -8.18 19.41 -12.96
C VAL A 34 -9.28 20.35 -13.43
N THR A 35 -10.52 19.94 -13.28
CA THR A 35 -11.68 20.81 -13.47
C THR A 35 -11.74 21.80 -12.31
N PHE A 36 -11.52 23.08 -12.59
CA PHE A 36 -11.67 24.14 -11.62
C PHE A 36 -13.14 24.55 -11.51
N SER A 37 -13.71 24.50 -10.31
CA SER A 37 -14.97 25.16 -10.03
C SER A 37 -14.74 26.65 -9.85
N SER A 38 -15.65 27.48 -10.35
CA SER A 38 -15.57 28.95 -10.28
C SER A 38 -15.81 29.54 -8.89
N ASP A 39 -15.98 28.73 -7.85
CA ASP A 39 -16.16 29.18 -6.48
C ASP A 39 -14.80 29.54 -5.86
N GLU A 40 -14.70 30.76 -5.35
CA GLU A 40 -13.48 31.36 -4.76
C GLU A 40 -12.89 30.49 -3.62
N ARG A 41 -13.75 29.89 -2.77
CA ARG A 41 -13.33 28.97 -1.71
C ARG A 41 -12.73 27.68 -2.26
N SER A 42 -13.19 27.21 -3.39
CA SER A 42 -12.65 26.00 -4.03
C SER A 42 -11.28 26.28 -4.65
N VAL A 43 -11.08 27.47 -5.23
CA VAL A 43 -9.78 27.90 -5.78
C VAL A 43 -8.75 28.02 -4.67
N GLN A 44 -9.05 28.71 -3.56
CA GLN A 44 -8.13 28.85 -2.44
C GLN A 44 -7.75 27.47 -1.84
N ARG A 45 -8.72 26.58 -1.67
CA ARG A 45 -8.48 25.21 -1.20
C ARG A 45 -7.55 24.43 -2.15
N ARG A 46 -7.68 24.62 -3.45
CA ARG A 46 -6.78 24.01 -4.44
C ARG A 46 -5.37 24.58 -4.39
N ILE A 47 -5.23 25.89 -4.22
CA ILE A 47 -3.93 26.53 -4.02
C ILE A 47 -3.23 25.92 -2.78
N ASP A 48 -3.94 25.78 -1.68
CA ASP A 48 -3.38 25.23 -0.45
C ASP A 48 -3.01 23.73 -0.61
N GLN A 49 -3.82 22.94 -1.33
CA GLN A 49 -3.48 21.56 -1.70
C GLN A 49 -2.21 21.49 -2.54
N ILE A 50 -2.04 22.37 -3.52
CA ILE A 50 -0.83 22.42 -4.36
C ILE A 50 0.38 22.78 -3.49
N ARG A 51 0.29 23.76 -2.61
CA ARG A 51 1.38 24.16 -1.70
C ARG A 51 1.81 22.98 -0.81
N VAL A 52 0.85 22.29 -0.18
CA VAL A 52 1.14 21.12 0.65
C VAL A 52 1.77 20.00 -0.18
N SER A 53 1.29 19.78 -1.39
CA SER A 53 1.84 18.75 -2.28
C SER A 53 3.27 19.07 -2.72
N LEU A 54 3.56 20.34 -3.01
CA LEU A 54 4.91 20.81 -3.34
C LEU A 54 5.87 20.63 -2.16
N GLU A 55 5.43 20.96 -0.94
CA GLU A 55 6.27 20.79 0.24
C GLU A 55 6.58 19.29 0.49
N ARG A 56 5.57 18.43 0.39
CA ARG A 56 5.77 16.97 0.46
C ARG A 56 6.71 16.45 -0.63
N ALA A 57 6.58 16.97 -1.86
CA ALA A 57 7.46 16.61 -2.96
C ALA A 57 8.94 16.97 -2.66
N ARG A 58 9.19 18.12 -2.02
CA ARG A 58 10.56 18.52 -1.62
C ARG A 58 11.18 17.53 -0.63
N TRP A 59 10.38 17.01 0.32
CA TRP A 59 10.88 16.01 1.28
C TRP A 59 11.19 14.68 0.59
N ILE A 60 10.31 14.22 -0.29
CA ILE A 60 10.51 12.99 -1.05
C ILE A 60 11.74 13.12 -1.95
N ILE A 61 11.86 14.21 -2.70
CA ILE A 61 13.00 14.43 -3.62
C ILE A 61 14.34 14.36 -2.85
N ARG A 62 14.41 14.97 -1.67
CA ARG A 62 15.63 14.89 -0.84
C ARG A 62 15.94 13.46 -0.38
N SER A 63 14.93 12.68 -0.04
CA SER A 63 15.11 11.30 0.44
C SER A 63 15.52 10.32 -0.66
N ILE A 64 15.26 10.65 -1.93
CA ILE A 64 15.57 9.82 -3.10
C ILE A 64 16.65 10.43 -3.99
N GLU A 65 17.32 11.48 -3.54
CA GLU A 65 18.38 12.15 -4.30
C GLU A 65 19.47 11.16 -4.69
N GLY A 66 19.83 11.13 -5.98
CA GLY A 66 20.79 10.18 -6.54
C GLY A 66 20.24 8.78 -6.83
N GLN A 67 19.04 8.45 -6.43
CA GLN A 67 18.39 7.19 -6.78
C GLN A 67 17.80 7.27 -8.19
N ARG A 68 18.06 6.26 -9.00
CA ARG A 68 17.55 6.18 -10.39
C ARG A 68 16.50 5.11 -10.56
N ASP A 69 16.53 4.10 -9.72
CA ASP A 69 15.59 2.98 -9.71
C ASP A 69 14.64 3.16 -8.52
N LEU A 70 13.37 3.41 -8.82
CA LEU A 70 12.37 3.76 -7.83
C LEU A 70 11.05 3.03 -8.07
N ILE A 71 10.46 2.57 -7.00
CA ILE A 71 9.04 2.20 -6.93
C ILE A 71 8.35 3.26 -6.07
N VAL A 72 7.41 4.00 -6.65
CA VAL A 72 6.69 5.07 -5.96
C VAL A 72 5.22 4.70 -5.84
N VAL A 73 4.73 4.59 -4.61
CA VAL A 73 3.32 4.34 -4.32
C VAL A 73 2.64 5.67 -3.98
N ASN A 74 1.74 6.11 -4.84
CA ASN A 74 0.86 7.24 -4.54
C ASN A 74 -0.37 6.75 -3.79
N ILE A 75 -0.30 6.79 -2.45
CA ILE A 75 -1.37 6.32 -1.56
C ILE A 75 -2.68 7.05 -1.83
N ALA A 76 -2.64 8.36 -2.04
CA ALA A 76 -3.83 9.17 -2.28
C ALA A 76 -4.42 8.99 -3.69
N GLY A 77 -3.59 8.59 -4.65
CA GLY A 77 -4.00 8.34 -6.03
C GLY A 77 -4.33 6.88 -6.31
N PHE A 78 -4.06 5.97 -5.37
CA PHE A 78 -4.26 4.53 -5.51
C PHE A 78 -3.50 3.91 -6.69
N TYR A 79 -2.29 4.38 -6.97
CA TYR A 79 -1.45 3.81 -8.02
C TYR A 79 0.01 3.71 -7.59
N LEU A 80 0.72 2.79 -8.23
CA LEU A 80 2.15 2.59 -8.14
C LEU A 80 2.77 2.90 -9.50
N LEU A 81 3.95 3.48 -9.47
CA LEU A 81 4.77 3.67 -10.67
C LEU A 81 6.20 3.19 -10.42
N THR A 82 6.83 2.70 -11.47
CA THR A 82 8.21 2.22 -11.45
C THR A 82 9.06 3.04 -12.42
N LEU A 83 10.19 3.50 -11.91
CA LEU A 83 11.25 4.12 -12.69
C LEU A 83 12.47 3.20 -12.68
N LEU A 84 13.09 3.01 -13.85
CA LEU A 84 14.39 2.38 -14.00
C LEU A 84 15.30 3.35 -14.74
N ASP A 85 16.49 3.52 -14.22
CA ASP A 85 17.47 4.46 -14.77
C ASP A 85 16.91 5.90 -14.91
N GLY A 86 16.05 6.30 -13.96
CA GLY A 86 15.36 7.59 -13.93
C GLY A 86 14.24 7.73 -14.97
N LYS A 87 13.90 6.67 -15.71
CA LYS A 87 12.85 6.67 -16.74
C LYS A 87 11.64 5.89 -16.25
N PHE A 88 10.45 6.41 -16.57
CA PHE A 88 9.20 5.69 -16.32
C PHE A 88 9.16 4.41 -17.17
N VAL A 89 8.83 3.29 -16.49
CA VAL A 89 8.75 1.97 -17.15
C VAL A 89 7.34 1.42 -17.09
N TRP A 90 6.68 1.51 -15.91
CA TRP A 90 5.41 0.84 -15.69
C TRP A 90 4.62 1.46 -14.54
N SER A 91 3.29 1.34 -14.59
CA SER A 91 2.40 1.69 -13.49
C SER A 91 1.23 0.72 -13.38
N THR A 92 0.67 0.63 -12.18
CA THR A 92 -0.54 -0.16 -11.90
C THR A 92 -1.34 0.50 -10.79
N ASP A 93 -2.63 0.16 -10.70
CA ASP A 93 -3.44 0.51 -9.55
C ASP A 93 -3.02 -0.32 -8.35
N VAL A 94 -3.18 0.24 -7.15
CA VAL A 94 -2.88 -0.44 -5.89
C VAL A 94 -4.00 -0.29 -4.88
N ILE A 95 -4.14 -1.29 -4.02
CA ILE A 95 -4.99 -1.22 -2.84
C ILE A 95 -4.17 -0.64 -1.70
N THR A 96 -4.67 0.41 -1.07
CA THR A 96 -4.06 1.03 0.10
C THR A 96 -4.97 0.91 1.31
N GLY A 97 -4.45 1.23 2.49
CA GLY A 97 -5.20 1.16 3.74
C GLY A 97 -6.40 2.13 3.78
N THR A 98 -7.36 1.79 4.62
CA THR A 98 -8.56 2.60 4.86
C THR A 98 -8.23 3.84 5.72
N PRO A 99 -9.15 4.83 5.84
CA PRO A 99 -8.95 5.97 6.73
C PRO A 99 -8.67 5.62 8.19
N TYR A 100 -9.13 4.44 8.66
CA TYR A 100 -8.92 3.94 10.03
C TYR A 100 -7.69 3.03 10.17
N HIS A 101 -7.20 2.47 9.06
CA HIS A 101 -6.00 1.64 8.97
C HIS A 101 -5.13 2.15 7.83
N LYS A 102 -4.56 3.34 8.04
CA LYS A 102 -3.82 4.07 7.01
C LYS A 102 -2.52 3.36 6.64
N THR A 103 -2.25 3.29 5.35
CA THR A 103 -0.90 2.96 4.87
C THR A 103 0.06 4.06 5.31
N PRO A 104 1.17 3.74 5.98
CA PRO A 104 2.17 4.73 6.40
C PRO A 104 2.90 5.33 5.19
N VAL A 105 3.42 6.55 5.37
CA VAL A 105 4.28 7.22 4.40
C VAL A 105 5.72 7.08 4.87
N PHE A 106 6.54 6.36 4.12
CA PHE A 106 7.95 6.12 4.42
C PHE A 106 8.73 5.79 3.15
N THR A 107 10.03 5.73 3.26
CA THR A 107 10.93 5.29 2.19
C THR A 107 11.75 4.12 2.71
N ASP A 108 11.87 3.09 1.89
CA ASP A 108 12.67 1.92 2.20
C ASP A 108 13.25 1.33 0.91
N GLN A 109 13.97 0.23 1.02
CA GLN A 109 14.64 -0.42 -0.09
C GLN A 109 14.18 -1.87 -0.21
N VAL A 110 13.71 -2.28 -1.40
CA VAL A 110 13.42 -3.69 -1.69
C VAL A 110 14.72 -4.50 -1.51
N ARG A 111 14.69 -5.49 -0.63
CA ARG A 111 15.84 -6.34 -0.30
C ARG A 111 15.81 -7.66 -1.03
N TYR A 112 14.62 -8.25 -1.17
CA TYR A 112 14.43 -9.51 -1.86
C TYR A 112 12.98 -9.68 -2.33
N ILE A 113 12.79 -10.64 -3.23
CA ILE A 113 11.51 -11.04 -3.77
C ILE A 113 11.23 -12.47 -3.32
N GLU A 114 10.04 -12.71 -2.80
CA GLU A 114 9.56 -14.03 -2.42
C GLU A 114 8.53 -14.49 -3.45
N PHE A 115 8.80 -15.63 -4.08
CA PHE A 115 7.87 -16.26 -5.01
C PHE A 115 7.05 -17.33 -4.29
N ASN A 116 5.76 -17.42 -4.62
CA ASN A 116 4.81 -18.31 -3.98
C ASN A 116 4.84 -18.20 -2.45
N PRO A 117 4.59 -17.01 -1.91
CA PRO A 117 4.69 -16.76 -0.48
C PRO A 117 3.65 -17.59 0.30
N THR A 118 3.98 -17.91 1.54
CA THR A 118 2.98 -18.28 2.53
C THR A 118 2.47 -17.03 3.24
N TRP A 119 1.21 -17.03 3.67
CA TRP A 119 0.66 -15.95 4.44
C TRP A 119 0.28 -16.40 5.86
N THR A 120 1.06 -16.00 6.85
CA THR A 120 0.67 -16.17 8.25
C THR A 120 -0.31 -15.07 8.60
N ILE A 121 -1.52 -15.46 9.02
CA ILE A 121 -2.61 -14.54 9.29
C ILE A 121 -2.27 -13.68 10.50
N PRO A 122 -2.30 -12.34 10.36
CA PRO A 122 -2.03 -11.42 11.48
C PRO A 122 -3.00 -11.62 12.64
N PRO A 123 -2.56 -11.42 13.91
CA PRO A 123 -3.39 -11.69 15.10
C PRO A 123 -4.74 -10.96 15.11
N GLY A 124 -4.81 -9.74 14.54
CA GLY A 124 -6.06 -8.98 14.44
C GLY A 124 -7.08 -9.67 13.52
N ILE A 125 -6.66 -10.04 12.30
CA ILE A 125 -7.50 -10.75 11.32
C ILE A 125 -7.84 -12.14 11.85
N LEU A 126 -6.86 -12.85 12.43
CA LEU A 126 -7.09 -14.15 13.02
C LEU A 126 -8.22 -14.12 14.05
N ARG A 127 -8.17 -13.20 14.98
CA ARG A 127 -9.15 -13.09 16.07
C ARG A 127 -10.52 -12.63 15.59
N ASN A 128 -10.55 -11.61 14.74
CA ASN A 128 -11.79 -10.90 14.41
C ASN A 128 -12.54 -11.52 13.23
N GLU A 129 -11.85 -12.26 12.37
CA GLU A 129 -12.40 -12.77 11.11
C GLU A 129 -12.22 -14.28 10.98
N THR A 130 -10.97 -14.77 11.03
CA THR A 130 -10.65 -16.16 10.68
C THR A 130 -11.20 -17.17 11.70
N LEU A 131 -10.93 -16.97 13.00
CA LEU A 131 -11.45 -17.88 14.04
C LEU A 131 -12.99 -17.89 14.11
N PRO A 132 -13.71 -16.76 14.01
CA PRO A 132 -15.15 -16.77 13.85
C PRO A 132 -15.64 -17.52 12.62
N ALA A 133 -14.95 -17.40 11.48
CA ALA A 133 -15.30 -18.12 10.26
C ALA A 133 -15.14 -19.64 10.43
N ILE A 134 -14.01 -20.10 11.00
CA ILE A 134 -13.76 -21.53 11.24
C ILE A 134 -14.76 -22.12 12.22
N ARG A 135 -15.14 -21.39 13.28
CA ARG A 135 -16.18 -21.86 14.21
C ARG A 135 -17.54 -22.06 13.58
N ARG A 136 -17.87 -21.22 12.57
CA ARG A 136 -19.13 -21.37 11.81
C ARG A 136 -19.05 -22.50 10.80
N ASP A 137 -17.88 -22.71 10.23
CA ASP A 137 -17.66 -23.69 9.16
C ASP A 137 -16.22 -24.24 9.22
N PRO A 138 -16.03 -25.45 9.78
CA PRO A 138 -14.73 -26.09 9.87
C PRO A 138 -14.05 -26.30 8.50
N SER A 139 -14.82 -26.38 7.40
CA SER A 139 -14.27 -26.51 6.05
C SER A 139 -13.58 -25.22 5.54
N TYR A 140 -13.67 -24.11 6.28
CA TYR A 140 -13.06 -22.84 5.95
C TYR A 140 -11.54 -22.97 5.72
N LEU A 141 -10.84 -23.75 6.56
CA LEU A 141 -9.41 -23.99 6.41
C LEU A 141 -9.07 -24.65 5.08
N SER A 142 -9.71 -25.76 4.77
CA SER A 142 -9.43 -26.51 3.53
C SER A 142 -9.81 -25.74 2.28
N ARG A 143 -10.96 -25.04 2.30
CA ARG A 143 -11.39 -24.22 1.16
C ARG A 143 -10.45 -23.06 0.86
N ASN A 144 -9.78 -22.53 1.87
CA ASN A 144 -8.84 -21.41 1.72
C ASN A 144 -7.37 -21.85 1.69
N ASN A 145 -7.10 -23.16 1.56
CA ASN A 145 -5.76 -23.73 1.56
C ASN A 145 -4.94 -23.29 2.78
N MET A 146 -5.55 -23.41 3.97
CA MET A 146 -4.96 -22.95 5.23
C MET A 146 -4.57 -24.14 6.12
N SER A 147 -3.43 -24.01 6.78
CA SER A 147 -2.90 -24.95 7.77
C SER A 147 -2.85 -24.30 9.15
N VAL A 148 -3.11 -25.09 10.19
CA VAL A 148 -2.82 -24.69 11.57
C VAL A 148 -1.37 -25.07 11.87
N VAL A 149 -0.60 -24.12 12.40
CA VAL A 149 0.80 -24.34 12.71
C VAL A 149 1.17 -23.84 14.11
N THR A 150 2.12 -24.51 14.75
CA THR A 150 2.75 -24.02 15.99
C THR A 150 3.63 -22.80 15.69
N THR A 151 4.09 -22.11 16.72
CA THR A 151 5.11 -21.05 16.61
C THR A 151 6.43 -21.54 16.01
N SER A 152 6.73 -22.84 16.10
CA SER A 152 7.89 -23.47 15.46
C SER A 152 7.62 -23.91 14.01
N GLY A 153 6.42 -23.66 13.47
CA GLY A 153 6.04 -24.01 12.10
C GLY A 153 5.55 -25.46 11.90
N LYS A 154 5.44 -26.27 12.97
CA LYS A 154 4.93 -27.65 12.88
C LYS A 154 3.42 -27.63 12.60
N ILE A 155 2.97 -28.42 11.64
CA ILE A 155 1.55 -28.58 11.30
C ILE A 155 0.82 -29.29 12.46
N VAL A 156 -0.36 -28.77 12.78
CA VAL A 156 -1.30 -29.31 13.79
C VAL A 156 -2.54 -29.79 13.05
N ASP A 157 -3.02 -31.00 13.38
CA ASP A 157 -4.28 -31.49 12.83
C ASP A 157 -5.45 -30.68 13.35
N PRO A 158 -6.21 -29.99 12.49
CA PRO A 158 -7.37 -29.19 12.89
C PRO A 158 -8.46 -29.98 13.61
N ALA A 159 -8.54 -31.30 13.40
CA ALA A 159 -9.51 -32.16 14.05
C ALA A 159 -9.25 -32.33 15.57
N THR A 160 -8.02 -32.08 16.01
CA THR A 160 -7.63 -32.15 17.42
C THR A 160 -7.93 -30.89 18.22
N ILE A 161 -8.45 -29.84 17.57
CA ILE A 161 -8.64 -28.53 18.17
C ILE A 161 -10.11 -28.34 18.55
N ASP A 162 -10.34 -27.99 19.80
CA ASP A 162 -11.67 -27.52 20.24
C ASP A 162 -11.87 -26.07 19.80
N TRP A 163 -12.44 -25.90 18.63
CA TRP A 163 -12.71 -24.58 18.04
C TRP A 163 -13.67 -23.73 18.86
N ALA A 164 -14.61 -24.34 19.58
CA ALA A 164 -15.54 -23.62 20.43
C ALA A 164 -14.81 -22.94 21.62
N ALA A 165 -13.84 -23.63 22.21
CA ALA A 165 -13.04 -23.10 23.30
C ALA A 165 -12.16 -21.91 22.90
N THR A 166 -11.84 -21.75 21.61
CA THR A 166 -11.02 -20.62 21.14
C THR A 166 -11.69 -19.25 21.29
N ALA A 167 -12.97 -19.21 21.59
CA ALA A 167 -13.70 -17.95 21.79
C ALA A 167 -13.32 -17.24 23.09
N GLY A 168 -12.89 -17.96 24.14
CA GLY A 168 -12.66 -17.38 25.47
C GLY A 168 -11.23 -17.55 26.01
N LYS A 169 -10.50 -18.58 25.57
CA LYS A 169 -9.19 -18.95 26.13
C LYS A 169 -7.98 -18.52 25.31
N GLY A 170 -8.24 -17.83 24.18
CA GLY A 170 -7.21 -17.54 23.20
C GLY A 170 -6.90 -18.74 22.30
N PHE A 171 -6.10 -18.50 21.25
CA PHE A 171 -5.72 -19.51 20.28
C PHE A 171 -4.18 -19.63 20.29
N PRO A 172 -3.62 -20.77 20.73
CA PRO A 172 -2.18 -20.91 20.95
C PRO A 172 -1.39 -21.21 19.67
N TYR A 173 -2.06 -21.28 18.52
CA TYR A 173 -1.46 -21.60 17.23
C TYR A 173 -1.53 -20.40 16.28
N MET A 174 -0.88 -20.54 15.15
CA MET A 174 -1.01 -19.63 14.01
C MET A 174 -1.79 -20.33 12.91
N ILE A 175 -2.44 -19.57 12.06
CA ILE A 175 -3.01 -20.06 10.80
C ILE A 175 -2.16 -19.50 9.67
N ARG A 176 -1.71 -20.38 8.80
CA ARG A 176 -0.91 -20.06 7.63
C ARG A 176 -1.66 -20.48 6.39
N GLN A 177 -1.84 -19.56 5.46
CA GLN A 177 -2.30 -19.88 4.12
C GLN A 177 -1.12 -20.33 3.29
N GLU A 178 -1.28 -21.47 2.65
CA GLU A 178 -0.25 -22.06 1.81
C GLU A 178 -0.18 -21.38 0.43
N PRO A 179 0.93 -21.51 -0.30
CA PRO A 179 1.08 -20.98 -1.63
C PRO A 179 -0.02 -21.44 -2.59
N GLY A 180 -0.37 -20.60 -3.55
CA GLY A 180 -1.34 -20.94 -4.58
C GLY A 180 -2.09 -19.74 -5.11
N THR A 181 -2.89 -19.96 -6.15
CA THR A 181 -3.65 -18.91 -6.87
C THR A 181 -4.69 -18.19 -6.02
N ARG A 182 -4.99 -18.71 -4.84
CA ARG A 182 -5.93 -18.10 -3.88
C ARG A 182 -5.24 -17.55 -2.64
N ASN A 183 -3.89 -17.49 -2.64
CA ASN A 183 -3.16 -16.91 -1.53
C ASN A 183 -3.41 -15.39 -1.49
N ALA A 184 -3.68 -14.85 -0.31
CA ALA A 184 -3.96 -13.41 -0.15
C ALA A 184 -2.76 -12.51 -0.51
N LEU A 185 -1.53 -13.05 -0.54
CA LEU A 185 -0.33 -12.36 -0.97
C LEU A 185 0.02 -12.60 -2.45
N GLY A 186 -0.87 -13.29 -3.20
CA GLY A 186 -0.63 -13.64 -4.59
C GLY A 186 0.55 -14.58 -4.81
N GLN A 187 1.24 -14.42 -5.93
CA GLN A 187 2.37 -15.27 -6.34
C GLN A 187 3.73 -14.61 -6.10
N VAL A 188 3.76 -13.29 -5.94
CA VAL A 188 5.00 -12.52 -5.79
C VAL A 188 4.85 -11.50 -4.67
N LYS A 189 5.82 -11.47 -3.76
CA LYS A 189 5.89 -10.52 -2.67
C LYS A 189 7.25 -9.84 -2.67
N PHE A 190 7.24 -8.51 -2.70
CA PHE A 190 8.44 -7.69 -2.61
C PHE A 190 8.66 -7.29 -1.15
N ILE A 191 9.80 -7.64 -0.60
CA ILE A 191 10.10 -7.45 0.81
C ILE A 191 11.13 -6.33 0.99
N PHE A 192 10.70 -5.32 1.74
CA PHE A 192 11.48 -4.21 2.26
C PHE A 192 11.22 -4.18 3.77
N PRO A 193 12.15 -4.73 4.60
CA PRO A 193 11.96 -4.86 6.03
C PRO A 193 11.73 -3.49 6.68
N ASN A 194 10.55 -3.30 7.27
CA ASN A 194 10.14 -2.04 7.89
C ASN A 194 9.33 -2.29 9.18
N GLU A 195 9.29 -1.30 10.05
CA GLU A 195 8.59 -1.37 11.33
C GLU A 195 7.05 -1.49 11.20
N TYR A 196 6.52 -1.10 10.04
CA TYR A 196 5.07 -1.11 9.76
C TYR A 196 4.56 -2.45 9.24
N MET A 197 5.46 -3.39 8.93
CA MET A 197 5.13 -4.69 8.32
C MET A 197 4.31 -4.54 7.02
N VAL A 198 4.63 -3.55 6.21
CA VAL A 198 4.03 -3.30 4.90
C VAL A 198 4.89 -3.96 3.82
N TYR A 199 4.23 -4.50 2.81
CA TYR A 199 4.86 -5.17 1.67
C TYR A 199 4.15 -4.77 0.39
N LEU A 200 4.81 -4.94 -0.77
CA LEU A 200 4.13 -4.97 -2.05
C LEU A 200 3.92 -6.44 -2.45
N HIS A 201 2.75 -6.77 -2.92
CA HIS A 201 2.41 -8.10 -3.41
C HIS A 201 1.29 -8.01 -4.44
N ASP A 202 1.17 -9.02 -5.29
CA ASP A 202 0.02 -9.17 -6.17
C ASP A 202 -1.20 -9.67 -5.38
N THR A 203 -2.39 -9.48 -5.94
CA THR A 203 -3.64 -9.85 -5.29
C THR A 203 -4.69 -10.25 -6.34
#